data_ec86e198fee80ff7e31a179a76b81794
#
_entry.id   ec86e198fee80ff7e31a179a76b81794
#
_cell.length_a   1.000
_cell.length_b   1.000
_cell.length_c   1.000
_cell.angle_alpha   90.00
_cell.angle_beta   90.00
_cell.angle_gamma   90.00
#
_symmetry.space_group_name_H-M   'P 1'
#
loop_
_entity.id
_entity.type
_entity.pdbx_description
1 polymer ?
#
loop_
_entity_poly.entity_id
_entity_poly.type
_entity_poly.pdbx_seq_one_letter_code
_entity_poly.pdbx_strand_id
1 'polypeptide(L)'
;MVGEGDQHMAVGKAVVLARGLGTRMRKADASVVLNEEQEKVAQKGIKALIPVAGGRPFLDYVLSALADAEIDKVCLVVAPEHEELRSRYSREVRLERLSISYAIQERPLGTANAVAAAEEFVGTDPFLMVNSDNYYPCEALTALRELTGAGVALFEQNVMLAESNIAAERILSFAVGLINGEGCLERILEKPAQDVLATLPRPLWLSMNCWRFSPMIFEACRRIGPSPRGEYEITDAVQLAIDQLHERFQAVCIAKPVYDMTSRADIPSIAARLAGIQVRL
;
A
#
# COMPACT_ATOMS: atom_id res chain seq x y z
N MET A 1 7.65 -5.83 42.65
CA MET A 1 6.85 -5.04 41.71
C MET A 1 6.85 -5.81 40.42
N VAL A 2 5.72 -6.40 40.10
CA VAL A 2 5.53 -7.20 38.87
C VAL A 2 5.34 -6.19 37.75
N GLY A 3 6.19 -6.27 36.72
CA GLY A 3 6.10 -5.40 35.55
C GLY A 3 4.72 -5.48 34.92
N GLU A 4 4.16 -4.33 34.59
CA GLU A 4 2.99 -4.19 33.74
C GLU A 4 3.32 -4.88 32.41
N GLY A 5 2.62 -5.96 32.13
CA GLY A 5 2.72 -6.67 30.87
C GLY A 5 2.34 -5.70 29.75
N ASP A 6 3.25 -5.54 28.82
CA ASP A 6 3.05 -4.85 27.55
C ASP A 6 1.83 -5.51 26.88
N GLN A 7 0.65 -4.87 27.05
CA GLN A 7 -0.58 -5.37 26.40
C GLN A 7 -0.37 -5.19 24.90
N HIS A 8 -0.12 -6.29 24.25
CA HIS A 8 -0.07 -6.38 22.79
C HIS A 8 -1.39 -5.84 22.21
N MET A 9 -1.43 -4.54 21.89
CA MET A 9 -2.55 -3.95 21.19
C MET A 9 -2.38 -4.21 19.69
N ALA A 10 -3.21 -5.11 19.18
CA ALA A 10 -3.30 -5.31 17.74
C ALA A 10 -3.68 -3.99 17.05
N VAL A 11 -3.13 -3.73 15.87
CA VAL A 11 -3.39 -2.49 15.12
C VAL A 11 -4.85 -2.46 14.65
N GLY A 12 -5.56 -1.37 14.97
CA GLY A 12 -6.92 -1.10 14.46
C GLY A 12 -6.97 -0.02 13.37
N LYS A 13 -5.85 0.67 13.10
CA LYS A 13 -5.80 1.79 12.15
C LYS A 13 -5.06 1.43 10.86
N ALA A 14 -5.54 1.94 9.72
CA ALA A 14 -4.79 1.92 8.47
C ALA A 14 -4.78 3.29 7.78
N VAL A 15 -3.66 3.60 7.12
CA VAL A 15 -3.49 4.72 6.21
C VAL A 15 -3.40 4.17 4.78
N VAL A 16 -4.33 4.58 3.93
CA VAL A 16 -4.40 4.14 2.53
C VAL A 16 -4.00 5.31 1.62
N LEU A 17 -2.92 5.15 0.86
CA LEU A 17 -2.44 6.20 -0.04
C LEU A 17 -3.27 6.22 -1.32
N ALA A 18 -4.16 7.21 -1.47
CA ALA A 18 -5.14 7.30 -2.56
C ALA A 18 -5.02 8.59 -3.40
N ARG A 19 -3.88 9.31 -3.29
CA ARG A 19 -3.65 10.56 -4.03
C ARG A 19 -3.03 10.37 -5.41
N GLY A 20 -2.71 9.16 -5.82
CA GLY A 20 -1.98 8.92 -7.07
C GLY A 20 -2.53 9.72 -8.27
N LEU A 21 -1.63 10.31 -9.08
CA LEU A 21 -2.00 11.15 -10.23
C LEU A 21 -2.73 10.41 -11.36
N GLY A 22 -2.64 9.08 -11.40
CA GLY A 22 -3.29 8.26 -12.43
C GLY A 22 -2.82 8.53 -13.86
N THR A 23 -1.63 9.05 -14.06
CA THR A 23 -1.14 9.46 -15.37
C THR A 23 -1.13 8.35 -16.40
N ARG A 24 -0.79 7.11 -16.01
CA ARG A 24 -0.85 5.93 -16.90
C ARG A 24 -2.30 5.51 -17.17
N MET A 25 -3.19 5.60 -16.18
CA MET A 25 -4.60 5.28 -16.32
C MET A 25 -5.32 6.23 -17.29
N ARG A 26 -4.94 7.51 -17.32
CA ARG A 26 -5.49 8.51 -18.27
C ARG A 26 -5.08 8.27 -19.71
N LYS A 27 -3.93 7.61 -19.97
CA LYS A 27 -3.49 7.33 -21.34
C LYS A 27 -4.44 6.33 -21.98
N ALA A 28 -4.93 6.69 -23.18
CA ALA A 28 -5.71 5.77 -23.98
C ALA A 28 -4.87 4.53 -24.35
N ASP A 29 -5.49 3.38 -24.34
CA ASP A 29 -4.90 2.11 -24.74
C ASP A 29 -5.86 1.40 -25.70
N ALA A 30 -5.51 1.37 -26.98
CA ALA A 30 -6.35 0.76 -28.02
C ALA A 30 -6.43 -0.76 -27.92
N SER A 31 -5.57 -1.40 -27.14
CA SER A 31 -5.58 -2.86 -26.93
C SER A 31 -6.64 -3.31 -25.91
N VAL A 32 -7.27 -2.36 -25.19
CA VAL A 32 -8.21 -2.66 -24.10
C VAL A 32 -9.57 -2.03 -24.37
N VAL A 33 -10.61 -2.84 -24.32
CA VAL A 33 -12.00 -2.37 -24.41
C VAL A 33 -12.53 -2.17 -22.99
N LEU A 34 -12.81 -0.93 -22.62
CA LEU A 34 -13.45 -0.55 -21.37
C LEU A 34 -14.93 -0.28 -21.61
N ASN A 35 -15.77 -0.54 -20.61
CA ASN A 35 -17.15 -0.05 -20.65
C ASN A 35 -17.21 1.47 -20.36
N GLU A 36 -18.39 2.08 -20.58
CA GLU A 36 -18.56 3.54 -20.45
C GLU A 36 -18.19 4.08 -19.06
N GLU A 37 -18.54 3.34 -18.01
CA GLU A 37 -18.25 3.74 -16.63
C GLU A 37 -16.74 3.66 -16.33
N GLN A 38 -16.09 2.57 -16.73
CA GLN A 38 -14.64 2.41 -16.61
C GLN A 38 -13.88 3.49 -17.39
N GLU A 39 -14.32 3.79 -18.62
CA GLU A 39 -13.71 4.83 -19.45
C GLU A 39 -13.81 6.20 -18.78
N LYS A 40 -14.99 6.57 -18.26
CA LYS A 40 -15.23 7.83 -17.57
C LYS A 40 -14.33 8.01 -16.34
N VAL A 41 -14.17 6.96 -15.53
CA VAL A 41 -13.32 7.00 -14.32
C VAL A 41 -11.84 6.99 -14.70
N ALA A 42 -11.45 6.19 -15.70
CA ALA A 42 -10.07 6.13 -16.19
C ALA A 42 -9.58 7.49 -16.73
N GLN A 43 -10.44 8.23 -17.44
CA GLN A 43 -10.13 9.59 -17.92
C GLN A 43 -9.85 10.57 -16.77
N LYS A 44 -10.52 10.43 -15.63
CA LYS A 44 -10.26 11.22 -14.42
C LYS A 44 -8.96 10.81 -13.73
N GLY A 45 -8.49 9.58 -13.95
CA GLY A 45 -7.28 9.03 -13.37
C GLY A 45 -7.41 8.61 -11.90
N ILE A 46 -8.64 8.53 -11.36
CA ILE A 46 -8.89 8.10 -9.98
C ILE A 46 -8.93 6.57 -9.94
N LYS A 47 -7.75 5.94 -9.95
CA LYS A 47 -7.58 4.48 -10.01
C LYS A 47 -8.41 3.73 -8.95
N ALA A 48 -8.46 4.28 -7.75
CA ALA A 48 -9.20 3.73 -6.62
C ALA A 48 -10.70 3.52 -6.92
N LEU A 49 -11.28 4.35 -7.79
CA LEU A 49 -12.69 4.29 -8.18
C LEU A 49 -12.96 3.51 -9.46
N ILE A 50 -11.95 2.92 -10.11
CA ILE A 50 -12.15 2.10 -11.31
C ILE A 50 -13.06 0.92 -10.99
N PRO A 51 -14.22 0.77 -11.69
CA PRO A 51 -15.10 -0.37 -11.51
C PRO A 51 -14.44 -1.65 -12.01
N VAL A 52 -14.44 -2.69 -11.20
CA VAL A 52 -13.90 -4.02 -11.54
C VAL A 52 -14.99 -5.08 -11.44
N ALA A 53 -14.78 -6.21 -10.85
CA ALA A 53 -15.76 -7.29 -10.78
C ALA A 53 -17.11 -6.81 -10.18
N GLY A 54 -18.21 -7.12 -10.86
CA GLY A 54 -19.55 -6.73 -10.43
C GLY A 54 -19.83 -5.20 -10.42
N GLY A 55 -19.00 -4.41 -11.12
CA GLY A 55 -19.15 -2.94 -11.17
C GLY A 55 -18.71 -2.21 -9.89
N ARG A 56 -18.08 -2.90 -8.95
CA ARG A 56 -17.59 -2.28 -7.71
C ARG A 56 -16.24 -1.59 -7.93
N PRO A 57 -16.00 -0.41 -7.33
CA PRO A 57 -14.68 0.22 -7.33
C PRO A 57 -13.59 -0.67 -6.75
N PHE A 58 -12.38 -0.57 -7.28
CA PHE A 58 -11.24 -1.34 -6.80
C PHE A 58 -10.94 -1.09 -5.32
N LEU A 59 -11.10 0.15 -4.84
CA LEU A 59 -10.89 0.50 -3.43
C LEU A 59 -11.85 -0.23 -2.48
N ASP A 60 -13.08 -0.56 -2.93
CA ASP A 60 -14.02 -1.34 -2.10
C ASP A 60 -13.42 -2.70 -1.71
N TYR A 61 -12.66 -3.34 -2.62
CA TYR A 61 -11.96 -4.60 -2.35
C TYR A 61 -10.81 -4.41 -1.37
N VAL A 62 -10.02 -3.33 -1.53
CA VAL A 62 -8.92 -3.00 -0.60
C VAL A 62 -9.45 -2.75 0.81
N LEU A 63 -10.52 -1.97 0.93
CA LEU A 63 -11.16 -1.68 2.21
C LEU A 63 -11.77 -2.92 2.85
N SER A 64 -12.42 -3.79 2.05
CA SER A 64 -12.95 -5.06 2.55
C SER A 64 -11.85 -5.98 3.06
N ALA A 65 -10.70 -6.05 2.38
CA ALA A 65 -9.55 -6.84 2.84
C ALA A 65 -8.98 -6.30 4.15
N LEU A 66 -8.91 -4.98 4.33
CA LEU A 66 -8.53 -4.36 5.61
C LEU A 66 -9.53 -4.71 6.71
N ALA A 67 -10.85 -4.64 6.43
CA ALA A 67 -11.88 -5.03 7.39
C ALA A 67 -11.83 -6.54 7.72
N ASP A 68 -11.51 -7.40 6.75
CA ASP A 68 -11.30 -8.84 6.97
C ASP A 68 -10.07 -9.12 7.85
N ALA A 69 -9.05 -8.27 7.79
CA ALA A 69 -7.92 -8.25 8.72
C ALA A 69 -8.21 -7.51 10.03
N GLU A 70 -9.48 -7.24 10.36
CA GLU A 70 -9.93 -6.56 11.58
C GLU A 70 -9.37 -5.14 11.78
N ILE A 71 -9.13 -4.43 10.70
CA ILE A 71 -8.87 -2.98 10.73
C ILE A 71 -10.22 -2.27 10.64
N ASP A 72 -10.55 -1.43 11.61
CA ASP A 72 -11.84 -0.74 11.73
C ASP A 72 -11.77 0.78 11.49
N LYS A 73 -10.56 1.37 11.51
CA LYS A 73 -10.34 2.80 11.28
C LYS A 73 -9.40 3.02 10.12
N VAL A 74 -9.87 3.64 9.05
CA VAL A 74 -9.10 3.88 7.84
C VAL A 74 -9.01 5.37 7.53
N CYS A 75 -7.81 5.88 7.31
CA CYS A 75 -7.58 7.20 6.74
C CYS A 75 -7.21 7.09 5.27
N LEU A 76 -8.01 7.67 4.40
CA LEU A 76 -7.68 7.82 2.99
C LEU A 76 -6.89 9.12 2.78
N VAL A 77 -5.63 8.99 2.35
CA VAL A 77 -4.83 10.15 1.96
C VAL A 77 -5.15 10.50 0.51
N VAL A 78 -5.77 11.65 0.31
CA VAL A 78 -6.35 12.06 -0.99
C VAL A 78 -5.84 13.42 -1.43
N ALA A 79 -6.04 13.76 -2.71
CA ALA A 79 -5.83 15.11 -3.21
C ALA A 79 -6.99 16.04 -2.85
N PRO A 80 -6.77 17.38 -2.80
CA PRO A 80 -7.85 18.35 -2.59
C PRO A 80 -9.00 18.18 -3.60
N GLU A 81 -8.69 17.86 -4.84
CA GLU A 81 -9.63 17.69 -5.95
C GLU A 81 -10.38 16.34 -5.95
N HIS A 82 -10.05 15.38 -5.11
CA HIS A 82 -10.69 14.06 -5.05
C HIS A 82 -12.04 14.09 -4.29
N GLU A 83 -12.93 15.02 -4.62
CA GLU A 83 -14.23 15.14 -3.96
C GLU A 83 -15.13 13.93 -4.21
N GLU A 84 -15.09 13.37 -5.42
CA GLU A 84 -15.89 12.18 -5.79
C GLU A 84 -15.56 10.98 -4.91
N LEU A 85 -14.27 10.76 -4.60
CA LEU A 85 -13.86 9.70 -3.70
C LEU A 85 -14.35 9.97 -2.27
N ARG A 86 -14.24 11.20 -1.79
CA ARG A 86 -14.74 11.58 -0.47
C ARG A 86 -16.26 11.44 -0.37
N SER A 87 -17.01 11.92 -1.39
CA SER A 87 -18.47 11.82 -1.44
C SER A 87 -18.93 10.37 -1.33
N ARG A 88 -18.31 9.48 -2.10
CA ARG A 88 -18.66 8.06 -2.12
C ARG A 88 -18.65 7.44 -0.73
N TYR A 89 -17.54 7.55 0.00
CA TYR A 89 -17.41 6.87 1.30
C TYR A 89 -17.96 7.67 2.48
N SER A 90 -18.34 8.94 2.28
CA SER A 90 -19.00 9.74 3.32
C SER A 90 -20.53 9.75 3.22
N ARG A 91 -21.10 9.49 2.01
CA ARG A 91 -22.53 9.73 1.76
C ARG A 91 -23.23 8.60 1.01
N GLU A 92 -22.53 7.86 0.13
CA GLU A 92 -23.15 6.96 -0.83
C GLU A 92 -23.05 5.48 -0.39
N VAL A 93 -21.97 5.14 0.32
CA VAL A 93 -21.72 3.77 0.79
C VAL A 93 -21.99 3.67 2.28
N ARG A 94 -22.80 2.69 2.66
CA ARG A 94 -22.97 2.35 4.08
C ARG A 94 -21.79 1.50 4.54
N LEU A 95 -21.08 2.00 5.53
CA LEU A 95 -19.94 1.33 6.14
C LEU A 95 -20.39 0.68 7.45
N GLU A 96 -20.32 -0.64 7.55
CA GLU A 96 -20.75 -1.40 8.74
C GLU A 96 -19.57 -1.95 9.54
N ARG A 97 -18.42 -2.13 8.90
CA ARG A 97 -17.25 -2.79 9.48
C ARG A 97 -16.06 -1.86 9.72
N LEU A 98 -16.07 -0.70 9.12
CA LEU A 98 -14.98 0.28 9.24
C LEU A 98 -15.49 1.70 9.19
N SER A 99 -14.71 2.63 9.73
CA SER A 99 -14.91 4.06 9.64
C SER A 99 -13.83 4.70 8.77
N ILE A 100 -14.20 5.69 7.94
CA ILE A 100 -13.28 6.37 7.05
C ILE A 100 -13.08 7.82 7.46
N SER A 101 -11.84 8.22 7.61
CA SER A 101 -11.38 9.60 7.73
C SER A 101 -10.56 9.99 6.50
N TYR A 102 -10.29 11.27 6.32
CA TYR A 102 -9.53 11.78 5.18
C TYR A 102 -8.39 12.67 5.65
N ALA A 103 -7.22 12.48 5.04
CA ALA A 103 -6.10 13.39 5.13
C ALA A 103 -5.81 13.96 3.73
N ILE A 104 -5.53 15.27 3.65
CA ILE A 104 -5.29 15.93 2.38
C ILE A 104 -3.79 16.04 2.16
N GLN A 105 -3.29 15.42 1.09
CA GLN A 105 -1.95 15.67 0.59
C GLN A 105 -2.03 16.79 -0.44
N GLU A 106 -1.73 18.01 -0.07
CA GLU A 106 -1.86 19.21 -0.89
C GLU A 106 -1.07 19.12 -2.21
N ARG A 107 0.17 18.64 -2.15
CA ARG A 107 1.05 18.46 -3.32
C ARG A 107 1.55 17.03 -3.43
N PRO A 108 1.70 16.47 -4.66
CA PRO A 108 2.17 15.10 -4.87
C PRO A 108 3.70 15.01 -4.69
N LEU A 109 4.17 15.20 -3.47
CA LEU A 109 5.61 15.24 -3.14
C LEU A 109 6.20 13.87 -2.81
N GLY A 110 5.48 12.78 -3.01
CA GLY A 110 5.94 11.43 -2.75
C GLY A 110 5.22 10.72 -1.61
N THR A 111 5.58 9.46 -1.37
CA THR A 111 4.88 8.56 -0.45
C THR A 111 5.11 8.90 1.02
N ALA A 112 6.31 9.35 1.42
CA ALA A 112 6.55 9.81 2.78
C ALA A 112 5.76 11.08 3.12
N ASN A 113 5.64 12.01 2.15
CA ASN A 113 4.79 13.20 2.32
C ASN A 113 3.31 12.82 2.45
N ALA A 114 2.85 11.78 1.73
CA ALA A 114 1.49 11.26 1.88
C ALA A 114 1.27 10.66 3.26
N VAL A 115 2.21 9.86 3.77
CA VAL A 115 2.14 9.29 5.13
C VAL A 115 2.11 10.40 6.17
N ALA A 116 2.96 11.42 6.05
CA ALA A 116 3.01 12.55 6.98
C ALA A 116 1.67 13.31 7.05
N ALA A 117 0.89 13.38 5.98
CA ALA A 117 -0.43 14.01 5.98
C ALA A 117 -1.44 13.31 6.91
N ALA A 118 -1.22 12.05 7.27
CA ALA A 118 -2.10 11.28 8.14
C ALA A 118 -1.71 11.33 9.63
N GLU A 119 -0.68 12.13 10.02
CA GLU A 119 -0.15 12.16 11.40
C GLU A 119 -1.22 12.46 12.44
N GLU A 120 -2.12 13.42 12.19
CA GLU A 120 -3.21 13.76 13.10
C GLU A 120 -4.18 12.59 13.33
N PHE A 121 -4.55 11.86 12.26
CA PHE A 121 -5.40 10.67 12.38
C PHE A 121 -4.73 9.55 13.17
N VAL A 122 -3.46 9.33 12.94
CA VAL A 122 -2.71 8.26 13.59
C VAL A 122 -2.52 8.55 15.08
N GLY A 123 -2.11 9.76 15.42
CA GLY A 123 -1.74 10.14 16.80
C GLY A 123 -0.57 9.33 17.30
N THR A 124 -0.75 8.62 18.41
CA THR A 124 0.29 7.80 19.06
C THR A 124 0.14 6.30 18.79
N ASP A 125 -0.85 5.88 17.98
CA ASP A 125 -1.11 4.48 17.75
C ASP A 125 -0.25 3.91 16.61
N PRO A 126 0.12 2.63 16.62
CA PRO A 126 0.65 1.96 15.44
C PRO A 126 -0.44 1.83 14.37
N PHE A 127 -0.02 1.76 13.09
CA PHE A 127 -0.95 1.70 11.98
C PHE A 127 -0.40 0.88 10.80
N LEU A 128 -1.28 0.34 9.97
CA LEU A 128 -0.90 -0.21 8.68
C LEU A 128 -0.85 0.91 7.62
N MET A 129 0.10 0.83 6.70
CA MET A 129 0.14 1.68 5.51
C MET A 129 0.11 0.81 4.26
N VAL A 130 -0.84 1.10 3.37
CA VAL A 130 -1.03 0.40 2.09
C VAL A 130 -1.35 1.39 0.97
N ASN A 131 -1.16 0.95 -0.28
CA ASN A 131 -1.57 1.70 -1.45
C ASN A 131 -3.03 1.38 -1.83
N SER A 132 -3.76 2.37 -2.33
CA SER A 132 -5.15 2.21 -2.80
C SER A 132 -5.27 1.48 -4.13
N ASP A 133 -4.19 1.35 -4.87
CA ASP A 133 -4.10 0.69 -6.17
C ASP A 133 -3.46 -0.71 -6.11
N ASN A 134 -3.23 -1.23 -4.90
CA ASN A 134 -2.78 -2.59 -4.67
C ASN A 134 -3.82 -3.38 -3.86
N TYR A 135 -4.14 -4.59 -4.31
CA TYR A 135 -4.91 -5.55 -3.54
C TYR A 135 -3.97 -6.57 -2.92
N TYR A 136 -3.88 -6.55 -1.61
CA TYR A 136 -3.00 -7.41 -0.82
C TYR A 136 -3.74 -8.66 -0.33
N PRO A 137 -3.07 -9.81 -0.23
CA PRO A 137 -3.65 -10.99 0.42
C PRO A 137 -3.93 -10.69 1.90
N CYS A 138 -5.07 -11.14 2.39
CA CYS A 138 -5.52 -10.90 3.78
C CYS A 138 -4.47 -11.37 4.80
N GLU A 139 -3.76 -12.45 4.51
CA GLU A 139 -2.71 -12.99 5.36
C GLU A 139 -1.56 -12.01 5.60
N ALA A 140 -1.22 -11.19 4.60
CA ALA A 140 -0.19 -10.15 4.77
C ALA A 140 -0.66 -9.05 5.73
N LEU A 141 -1.90 -8.61 5.58
CA LEU A 141 -2.51 -7.57 6.44
C LEU A 141 -2.66 -8.08 7.88
N THR A 142 -3.17 -9.30 8.05
CA THR A 142 -3.33 -9.94 9.37
C THR A 142 -1.98 -10.13 10.06
N ALA A 143 -0.98 -10.67 9.34
CA ALA A 143 0.34 -10.88 9.92
C ALA A 143 1.00 -9.57 10.37
N LEU A 144 0.89 -8.49 9.57
CA LEU A 144 1.38 -7.18 9.97
C LEU A 144 0.61 -6.62 11.18
N ARG A 145 -0.71 -6.79 11.21
CA ARG A 145 -1.55 -6.33 12.34
C ARG A 145 -1.13 -6.96 13.66
N GLU A 146 -0.72 -8.21 13.64
CA GLU A 146 -0.37 -9.00 14.82
C GLU A 146 1.07 -8.79 15.31
N LEU A 147 1.92 -8.08 14.59
CA LEU A 147 3.28 -7.76 15.06
C LEU A 147 3.23 -6.90 16.33
N THR A 148 4.26 -6.99 17.14
CA THR A 148 4.43 -6.13 18.33
C THR A 148 5.10 -4.79 18.02
N GLY A 149 5.89 -4.70 16.94
CA GLY A 149 6.66 -3.53 16.52
C GLY A 149 6.39 -3.14 15.06
N ALA A 150 7.23 -2.28 14.50
CA ALA A 150 7.19 -1.95 13.09
C ALA A 150 7.51 -3.19 12.23
N GLY A 151 6.99 -3.22 11.00
CA GLY A 151 7.21 -4.34 10.10
C GLY A 151 6.83 -4.05 8.66
N VAL A 152 7.21 -4.98 7.78
CA VAL A 152 6.96 -4.94 6.35
C VAL A 152 6.51 -6.29 5.83
N ALA A 153 5.48 -6.32 5.01
CA ALA A 153 5.18 -7.49 4.20
C ALA A 153 6.02 -7.45 2.92
N LEU A 154 6.79 -8.49 2.73
CA LEU A 154 7.65 -8.68 1.55
C LEU A 154 7.15 -9.88 0.75
N PHE A 155 7.02 -9.70 -0.55
CA PHE A 155 6.39 -10.67 -1.45
C PHE A 155 7.44 -11.40 -2.29
N GLU A 156 7.33 -12.73 -2.36
CA GLU A 156 8.28 -13.54 -3.11
C GLU A 156 8.23 -13.22 -4.61
N GLN A 157 9.38 -12.89 -5.20
CA GLN A 157 9.47 -12.48 -6.61
C GLN A 157 8.93 -13.55 -7.57
N ASN A 158 9.25 -14.84 -7.34
CA ASN A 158 8.81 -15.91 -8.24
C ASN A 158 7.29 -16.07 -8.23
N VAL A 159 6.66 -15.94 -7.06
CA VAL A 159 5.20 -15.96 -6.92
C VAL A 159 4.58 -14.75 -7.60
N MET A 160 5.16 -13.56 -7.41
CA MET A 160 4.72 -12.34 -8.10
C MET A 160 4.79 -12.48 -9.62
N LEU A 161 5.88 -13.06 -10.16
CA LEU A 161 6.04 -13.32 -11.60
C LEU A 161 5.03 -14.33 -12.14
N ALA A 162 4.70 -15.36 -11.37
CA ALA A 162 3.82 -16.44 -11.81
C ALA A 162 2.32 -16.12 -11.67
N GLU A 163 1.94 -15.39 -10.62
CA GLU A 163 0.55 -15.33 -10.18
C GLU A 163 -0.04 -13.92 -10.13
N SER A 164 0.78 -12.84 -10.16
CA SER A 164 0.24 -11.49 -10.19
C SER A 164 -0.28 -11.09 -11.58
N ASN A 165 -0.91 -9.93 -11.67
CA ASN A 165 -1.28 -9.31 -12.96
C ASN A 165 -0.19 -8.36 -13.49
N ILE A 166 0.96 -8.29 -12.83
CA ILE A 166 1.99 -7.29 -13.08
C ILE A 166 2.99 -7.84 -14.10
N ALA A 167 3.28 -7.06 -15.13
CA ALA A 167 4.27 -7.45 -16.14
C ALA A 167 5.67 -7.67 -15.51
N ALA A 168 6.40 -8.66 -16.01
CA ALA A 168 7.69 -9.08 -15.45
C ALA A 168 8.69 -7.93 -15.35
N GLU A 169 8.76 -7.05 -16.36
CA GLU A 169 9.65 -5.91 -16.41
C GLU A 169 9.36 -4.90 -15.27
N ARG A 170 8.09 -4.78 -14.87
CA ARG A 170 7.69 -3.95 -13.73
C ARG A 170 8.07 -4.60 -12.41
N ILE A 171 7.87 -5.91 -12.27
CA ILE A 171 8.24 -6.68 -11.07
C ILE A 171 9.73 -6.54 -10.80
N LEU A 172 10.57 -6.61 -11.83
CA LEU A 172 12.03 -6.44 -11.73
C LEU A 172 12.46 -5.01 -11.33
N SER A 173 11.54 -4.04 -11.37
CA SER A 173 11.79 -2.65 -10.97
C SER A 173 11.28 -2.29 -9.57
N PHE A 174 10.74 -3.26 -8.83
CA PHE A 174 10.28 -2.99 -7.46
C PHE A 174 11.44 -2.95 -6.46
N ALA A 175 11.19 -2.32 -5.32
CA ALA A 175 12.13 -2.32 -4.23
C ALA A 175 12.32 -3.73 -3.65
N VAL A 176 13.56 -4.07 -3.28
CA VAL A 176 13.92 -5.36 -2.68
C VAL A 176 14.31 -5.16 -1.23
N GLY A 177 13.68 -5.90 -0.33
CA GLY A 177 14.05 -5.94 1.08
C GLY A 177 15.16 -6.96 1.35
N LEU A 178 16.22 -6.55 2.02
CA LEU A 178 17.24 -7.43 2.56
C LEU A 178 16.93 -7.72 4.03
N ILE A 179 16.90 -9.00 4.37
CA ILE A 179 16.51 -9.48 5.71
C ILE A 179 17.76 -10.00 6.42
N ASN A 180 17.98 -9.54 7.64
CA ASN A 180 19.10 -10.01 8.47
C ASN A 180 18.80 -11.37 9.13
N GLY A 181 19.79 -11.93 9.84
CA GLY A 181 19.68 -13.23 10.52
C GLY A 181 18.65 -13.27 11.65
N GLU A 182 18.10 -12.13 12.08
CA GLU A 182 17.06 -12.01 13.11
C GLU A 182 15.65 -11.87 12.53
N GLY A 183 15.50 -11.98 11.19
CA GLY A 183 14.22 -11.84 10.50
C GLY A 183 13.73 -10.39 10.39
N CYS A 184 14.60 -9.41 10.55
CA CYS A 184 14.27 -7.99 10.41
C CYS A 184 14.78 -7.44 9.08
N LEU A 185 14.07 -6.45 8.54
CA LEU A 185 14.52 -5.67 7.40
C LEU A 185 15.81 -4.94 7.80
N GLU A 186 16.89 -5.25 7.10
CA GLU A 186 18.18 -4.58 7.27
C GLU A 186 18.32 -3.41 6.29
N ARG A 187 17.90 -3.65 5.06
CA ARG A 187 17.99 -2.66 4.00
C ARG A 187 16.88 -2.79 2.97
N ILE A 188 16.47 -1.65 2.42
CA ILE A 188 15.55 -1.61 1.29
C ILE A 188 16.25 -0.97 0.09
N LEU A 189 16.31 -1.69 -1.02
CA LEU A 189 16.94 -1.26 -2.25
C LEU A 189 15.86 -0.81 -3.23
N GLU A 190 15.74 0.49 -3.44
CA GLU A 190 14.79 1.06 -4.40
C GLU A 190 15.30 0.85 -5.83
N LYS A 191 14.53 0.14 -6.65
CA LYS A 191 14.84 -0.13 -8.07
C LYS A 191 16.28 -0.55 -8.34
N PRO A 192 16.77 -1.62 -7.69
CA PRO A 192 18.16 -2.06 -7.89
C PRO A 192 18.41 -2.43 -9.36
N ALA A 193 19.62 -2.13 -9.85
CA ALA A 193 20.03 -2.53 -11.19
C ALA A 193 20.15 -4.06 -11.31
N GLN A 194 20.08 -4.59 -12.53
CA GLN A 194 20.04 -6.05 -12.74
C GLN A 194 21.31 -6.77 -12.26
N ASP A 195 22.46 -6.15 -12.37
CA ASP A 195 23.72 -6.67 -11.85
C ASP A 195 23.71 -6.78 -10.32
N VAL A 196 23.13 -5.79 -9.63
CA VAL A 196 22.91 -5.83 -8.19
C VAL A 196 21.94 -6.98 -7.84
N LEU A 197 20.79 -7.07 -8.53
CA LEU A 197 19.81 -8.16 -8.32
C LEU A 197 20.41 -9.56 -8.47
N ALA A 198 21.38 -9.72 -9.40
CA ALA A 198 22.06 -11.00 -9.63
C ALA A 198 22.94 -11.44 -8.45
N THR A 199 23.40 -10.51 -7.61
CA THR A 199 24.27 -10.79 -6.45
C THR A 199 23.49 -11.03 -5.16
N LEU A 200 22.18 -10.70 -5.13
CA LEU A 200 21.37 -10.82 -3.92
C LEU A 200 21.00 -12.28 -3.60
N PRO A 201 20.87 -12.62 -2.31
CA PRO A 201 20.41 -13.94 -1.89
C PRO A 201 19.00 -14.23 -2.40
N ARG A 202 18.74 -15.51 -2.66
CA ARG A 202 17.42 -15.99 -3.13
C ARG A 202 16.66 -16.69 -2.02
N PRO A 203 15.31 -16.62 -2.01
CA PRO A 203 14.46 -15.89 -2.96
C PRO A 203 14.54 -14.37 -2.76
N LEU A 204 14.25 -13.58 -3.82
CA LEU A 204 14.13 -12.13 -3.68
C LEU A 204 12.79 -11.76 -3.08
N TRP A 205 12.81 -10.84 -2.13
CA TRP A 205 11.66 -10.34 -1.39
C TRP A 205 11.33 -8.92 -1.80
N LEU A 206 10.19 -8.72 -2.45
CA LEU A 206 9.77 -7.45 -3.03
C LEU A 206 8.91 -6.65 -2.06
N SER A 207 9.18 -5.35 -1.96
CA SER A 207 8.30 -4.43 -1.25
C SER A 207 7.21 -3.90 -2.19
N MET A 208 5.95 -4.04 -1.75
CA MET A 208 4.78 -3.50 -2.42
C MET A 208 4.10 -2.40 -1.58
N ASN A 209 4.86 -1.71 -0.72
CA ASN A 209 4.35 -0.70 0.20
C ASN A 209 3.22 -1.20 1.12
N CYS A 210 3.44 -2.33 1.75
CA CYS A 210 2.57 -2.90 2.77
C CYS A 210 3.32 -2.93 4.10
N TRP A 211 3.05 -1.97 4.96
CA TRP A 211 3.84 -1.67 6.15
C TRP A 211 2.99 -1.66 7.41
N ARG A 212 3.59 -2.02 8.53
CA ARG A 212 3.17 -1.61 9.86
C ARG A 212 4.17 -0.60 10.39
N PHE A 213 3.70 0.58 10.73
CA PHE A 213 4.50 1.64 11.30
C PHE A 213 4.16 1.90 12.77
N SER A 214 5.16 2.29 13.52
CA SER A 214 4.99 3.08 14.74
C SER A 214 4.91 4.57 14.37
N PRO A 215 4.45 5.45 15.28
CA PRO A 215 4.47 6.90 15.05
C PRO A 215 5.86 7.50 14.81
N MET A 216 6.94 6.77 15.12
CA MET A 216 8.32 7.18 14.85
C MET A 216 8.58 7.45 13.37
N ILE A 217 7.80 6.80 12.48
CA ILE A 217 7.92 7.02 11.04
C ILE A 217 7.70 8.49 10.63
N PHE A 218 6.87 9.25 11.37
CA PHE A 218 6.62 10.66 11.07
C PHE A 218 7.87 11.53 11.30
N GLU A 219 8.68 11.21 12.31
CA GLU A 219 9.98 11.85 12.49
C GLU A 219 10.91 11.56 11.31
N ALA A 220 10.99 10.30 10.88
CA ALA A 220 11.77 9.91 9.72
C ALA A 220 11.30 10.64 8.45
N CYS A 221 9.98 10.71 8.20
CA CYS A 221 9.41 11.44 7.06
C CYS A 221 9.78 12.93 7.05
N ARG A 222 9.94 13.55 8.20
CA ARG A 222 10.37 14.97 8.31
C ARG A 222 11.86 15.17 8.08
N ARG A 223 12.69 14.14 8.27
CA ARG A 223 14.15 14.23 8.24
C ARG A 223 14.76 13.85 6.88
N ILE A 224 14.04 13.12 6.04
CA ILE A 224 14.54 12.76 4.71
C ILE A 224 14.54 13.97 3.76
N GLY A 225 15.49 13.97 2.81
CA GLY A 225 15.48 14.85 1.65
C GLY A 225 14.73 14.24 0.47
N PRO A 226 14.51 15.01 -0.61
CA PRO A 226 13.94 14.48 -1.83
C PRO A 226 14.92 13.51 -2.52
N SER A 227 14.39 12.43 -3.09
CA SER A 227 15.12 11.49 -3.92
C SER A 227 15.61 12.17 -5.23
N PRO A 228 16.47 11.51 -6.03
CA PRO A 228 16.85 12.02 -7.36
C PRO A 228 15.67 12.30 -8.29
N ARG A 229 14.48 11.77 -8.00
CA ARG A 229 13.23 12.05 -8.73
C ARG A 229 12.50 13.30 -8.20
N GLY A 230 12.99 13.92 -7.15
CA GLY A 230 12.35 15.06 -6.47
C GLY A 230 11.20 14.67 -5.55
N GLU A 231 11.07 13.39 -5.19
CA GLU A 231 10.00 12.85 -4.34
C GLU A 231 10.54 12.43 -2.97
N TYR A 232 9.75 12.61 -1.93
CA TYR A 232 10.03 12.10 -0.59
C TYR A 232 9.51 10.67 -0.49
N GLU A 233 10.41 9.70 -0.58
CA GLU A 233 10.06 8.27 -0.64
C GLU A 233 9.90 7.68 0.76
N ILE A 234 8.89 6.85 0.93
CA ILE A 234 8.70 6.16 2.21
C ILE A 234 9.82 5.15 2.49
N THR A 235 10.41 4.58 1.45
CA THR A 235 11.56 3.68 1.56
C THR A 235 12.78 4.38 2.15
N ASP A 236 13.02 5.66 1.80
CA ASP A 236 14.09 6.47 2.37
C ASP A 236 13.81 6.79 3.86
N ALA A 237 12.55 7.07 4.20
CA ALA A 237 12.16 7.29 5.60
C ALA A 237 12.32 6.01 6.44
N VAL A 238 11.96 4.84 5.91
CA VAL A 238 12.17 3.55 6.56
C VAL A 238 13.67 3.30 6.77
N GLN A 239 14.51 3.52 5.75
CA GLN A 239 15.95 3.34 5.90
C GLN A 239 16.54 4.29 6.94
N LEU A 240 16.09 5.56 6.97
CA LEU A 240 16.51 6.50 8.02
C LEU A 240 16.06 6.03 9.41
N ALA A 241 14.83 5.50 9.53
CA ALA A 241 14.32 4.99 10.81
C ALA A 241 15.18 3.81 11.31
N ILE A 242 15.61 2.91 10.43
CA ILE A 242 16.52 1.82 10.77
C ILE A 242 17.90 2.36 11.19
N ASP A 243 18.51 3.19 10.36
CA ASP A 243 19.92 3.59 10.51
C ASP A 243 20.14 4.61 11.64
N GLN A 244 19.19 5.52 11.86
CA GLN A 244 19.37 6.66 12.76
C GLN A 244 18.43 6.69 13.97
N LEU A 245 17.23 6.11 13.83
CA LEU A 245 16.26 6.03 14.94
C LEU A 245 16.28 4.65 15.61
N HIS A 246 17.05 3.71 15.05
CA HIS A 246 17.22 2.34 15.54
C HIS A 246 15.90 1.57 15.65
N GLU A 247 14.93 1.92 14.80
CA GLU A 247 13.66 1.21 14.72
C GLU A 247 13.84 -0.13 13.99
N ARG A 248 13.31 -1.19 14.57
CA ARG A 248 13.38 -2.54 14.00
C ARG A 248 12.10 -2.84 13.23
N PHE A 249 12.24 -3.17 11.96
CA PHE A 249 11.13 -3.60 11.10
C PHE A 249 11.17 -5.11 10.94
N GLN A 250 10.20 -5.83 11.49
CA GLN A 250 10.07 -7.26 11.26
C GLN A 250 9.66 -7.53 9.80
N ALA A 251 10.34 -8.47 9.15
CA ALA A 251 10.00 -8.88 7.79
C ALA A 251 9.00 -10.03 7.81
N VAL A 252 7.81 -9.80 7.26
CA VAL A 252 6.79 -10.82 7.04
C VAL A 252 6.89 -11.29 5.60
N CYS A 253 7.44 -12.48 5.38
CA CYS A 253 7.65 -13.06 4.06
C CYS A 253 6.37 -13.74 3.57
N ILE A 254 5.83 -13.30 2.43
CA ILE A 254 4.54 -13.72 1.86
C ILE A 254 4.76 -14.39 0.49
N ALA A 255 4.40 -15.68 0.38
CA ALA A 255 4.40 -16.42 -0.87
C ALA A 255 2.99 -16.39 -1.53
N LYS A 256 2.43 -15.19 -1.72
CA LYS A 256 1.17 -14.92 -2.42
C LYS A 256 1.29 -13.65 -3.24
N PRO A 257 0.52 -13.53 -4.35
CA PRO A 257 0.61 -12.36 -5.22
C PRO A 257 -0.09 -11.14 -4.63
N VAL A 258 0.39 -9.96 -5.04
CA VAL A 258 -0.33 -8.69 -4.95
C VAL A 258 -0.87 -8.36 -6.34
N TYR A 259 -2.09 -7.83 -6.42
CA TYR A 259 -2.64 -7.32 -7.68
C TYR A 259 -2.52 -5.80 -7.72
N ASP A 260 -2.10 -5.25 -8.86
CA ASP A 260 -1.79 -3.83 -9.03
C ASP A 260 -2.60 -3.19 -10.15
N MET A 261 -3.33 -2.12 -9.82
CA MET A 261 -4.13 -1.32 -10.72
C MET A 261 -3.34 -0.08 -11.18
N THR A 262 -2.48 -0.22 -12.16
CA THR A 262 -1.66 0.89 -12.64
C THR A 262 -2.16 1.53 -13.93
N SER A 263 -2.62 0.73 -14.88
CA SER A 263 -3.02 1.15 -16.23
C SER A 263 -4.36 0.54 -16.63
N ARG A 264 -4.89 0.96 -17.78
CA ARG A 264 -6.13 0.40 -18.36
C ARG A 264 -6.01 -1.09 -18.65
N ALA A 265 -4.83 -1.55 -19.07
CA ALA A 265 -4.56 -2.96 -19.37
C ALA A 265 -4.72 -3.88 -18.14
N ASP A 266 -4.59 -3.34 -16.93
CA ASP A 266 -4.71 -4.12 -15.70
C ASP A 266 -6.19 -4.42 -15.35
N ILE A 267 -7.15 -3.61 -15.83
CA ILE A 267 -8.57 -3.66 -15.43
C ILE A 267 -9.20 -5.05 -15.70
N PRO A 268 -9.11 -5.63 -16.92
CA PRO A 268 -9.73 -6.94 -17.19
C PRO A 268 -9.14 -8.06 -16.34
N SER A 269 -7.80 -8.09 -16.20
CA SER A 269 -7.10 -9.10 -15.42
C SER A 269 -7.48 -9.04 -13.95
N ILE A 270 -7.54 -7.84 -13.37
CA ILE A 270 -7.95 -7.62 -11.97
C ILE A 270 -9.42 -8.01 -11.80
N ALA A 271 -10.31 -7.60 -12.71
CA ALA A 271 -11.73 -7.96 -12.63
C ALA A 271 -11.93 -9.49 -12.59
N ALA A 272 -11.17 -10.24 -13.41
CA ALA A 272 -11.22 -11.70 -13.40
C ALA A 272 -10.71 -12.30 -12.07
N ARG A 273 -9.62 -11.76 -11.50
CA ARG A 273 -9.02 -12.26 -10.25
C ARG A 273 -9.86 -11.93 -9.00
N LEU A 274 -10.59 -10.81 -9.04
CA LEU A 274 -11.46 -10.39 -7.94
C LEU A 274 -12.90 -10.93 -8.08
N ALA A 275 -13.22 -11.65 -9.18
CA ALA A 275 -14.53 -12.21 -9.51
C ALA A 275 -14.98 -13.16 -8.46
N GLY A 276 -15.28 -13.29 -7.50
CA GLY A 276 -15.72 -14.25 -6.44
C GLY A 276 -15.43 -13.75 -5.04
N ILE A 277 -14.69 -12.64 -4.95
CA ILE A 277 -14.41 -12.01 -3.66
C ILE A 277 -15.63 -11.24 -3.21
N GLN A 278 -16.16 -11.57 -2.05
CA GLN A 278 -17.26 -10.84 -1.43
C GLN A 278 -16.74 -9.58 -0.76
N VAL A 279 -17.20 -8.44 -1.22
CA VAL A 279 -16.90 -7.13 -0.61
C VAL A 279 -17.92 -6.84 0.47
N ARG A 280 -17.44 -6.58 1.69
CA ARG A 280 -18.23 -6.19 2.86
C ARG A 280 -17.55 -5.00 3.56
N LEU A 281 -18.18 -3.85 3.51
CA LEU A 281 -17.68 -2.59 4.05
C LEU A 281 -18.34 -2.18 5.38
#